data_8200ec783bba1a597e6c9eeaf12e2e53
#
_entry.id   8200ec783bba1a597e6c9eeaf12e2e53
#
_cell.length_a   1.000
_cell.length_b   1.000
_cell.length_c   1.000
_cell.angle_alpha   90.00
_cell.angle_beta   90.00
_cell.angle_gamma   90.00
#
_symmetry.space_group_name_H-M   'P 1'
#
loop_
_entity.id
_entity.type
_entity.pdbx_description
1 polymer ?
#
loop_
_entity_poly.entity_id
_entity_poly.type
_entity_poly.pdbx_seq_one_letter_code
_entity_poly.pdbx_strand_id
1 'polypeptide(L)'
;MPNVWLAPGPPAMTPEDLISGVDDGILIEGDGSFSIDQQRYNFQFGGDAFWEIKGGKKRGMLSRVAYQARTTDFWHACDGISGQSYWQQFGAPSDGKGEPPQSNAVSHGCSPSRFRQINVLQTD
;
A
#
# COMPACT_ATOMS: atom_id res chain seq x y z
N MET A 1 17.15 -6.07 8.36
CA MET A 1 16.20 -5.98 7.22
C MET A 1 16.77 -5.00 6.19
N PRO A 2 16.58 -5.23 4.88
CA PRO A 2 17.10 -4.34 3.85
C PRO A 2 16.22 -3.11 3.63
N ASN A 3 16.81 -2.06 3.06
CA ASN A 3 16.05 -0.99 2.44
C ASN A 3 15.45 -1.51 1.13
N VAL A 4 14.17 -1.29 0.93
CA VAL A 4 13.43 -1.78 -0.24
C VAL A 4 12.59 -0.65 -0.82
N TRP A 5 12.54 -0.55 -2.13
CA TRP A 5 11.67 0.41 -2.80
C TRP A 5 11.04 -0.19 -4.05
N LEU A 6 9.87 0.32 -4.36
CA LEU A 6 9.20 0.05 -5.61
C LEU A 6 9.65 1.10 -6.63
N ALA A 7 10.18 0.65 -7.76
CA ALA A 7 10.58 1.55 -8.82
C ALA A 7 9.37 2.33 -9.35
N PRO A 8 9.53 3.62 -9.66
CA PRO A 8 8.44 4.41 -10.22
C PRO A 8 8.01 3.89 -11.60
N GLY A 9 6.75 4.14 -11.91
CA GLY A 9 6.18 3.84 -13.22
C GLY A 9 6.55 4.88 -14.31
N PRO A 10 5.81 4.88 -15.42
CA PRO A 10 6.05 5.81 -16.52
C PRO A 10 6.02 7.26 -16.02
N PRO A 11 6.96 8.13 -16.47
CA PRO A 11 7.07 9.50 -15.94
C PRO A 11 5.79 10.33 -16.04
N ALA A 12 4.99 10.11 -17.08
CA ALA A 12 3.74 10.83 -17.30
C ALA A 12 2.54 10.28 -16.50
N MET A 13 2.67 9.11 -15.87
CA MET A 13 1.58 8.50 -15.10
C MET A 13 1.36 9.25 -13.79
N THR A 14 0.17 9.80 -13.60
CA THR A 14 -0.21 10.52 -12.39
C THR A 14 -1.02 9.63 -11.44
N PRO A 15 -1.10 9.96 -10.14
CA PRO A 15 -2.03 9.30 -9.24
C PRO A 15 -3.48 9.39 -9.69
N GLU A 16 -3.88 10.52 -10.28
CA GLU A 16 -5.21 10.75 -10.84
C GLU A 16 -5.51 9.79 -12.00
N ASP A 17 -4.52 9.51 -12.85
CA ASP A 17 -4.65 8.52 -13.92
C ASP A 17 -4.92 7.12 -13.35
N LEU A 18 -4.25 6.75 -12.26
CA LEU A 18 -4.49 5.49 -11.58
C LEU A 18 -5.92 5.41 -11.02
N ILE A 19 -6.39 6.47 -10.38
CA ILE A 19 -7.75 6.57 -9.83
C ILE A 19 -8.78 6.49 -10.95
N SER A 20 -8.56 7.17 -12.06
CA SER A 20 -9.50 7.21 -13.19
C SER A 20 -9.80 5.84 -13.80
N GLY A 21 -8.88 4.89 -13.64
CA GLY A 21 -9.03 3.52 -14.10
C GLY A 21 -9.72 2.58 -13.10
N VAL A 22 -10.32 3.10 -12.02
CA VAL A 22 -10.98 2.32 -10.98
C VAL A 22 -12.47 2.61 -10.97
N ASP A 23 -13.30 1.62 -11.28
CA ASP A 23 -14.76 1.77 -11.22
C ASP A 23 -15.27 1.73 -9.78
N ASP A 24 -14.73 0.82 -8.98
CA ASP A 24 -15.09 0.60 -7.58
C ASP A 24 -13.84 0.24 -6.79
N GLY A 25 -13.48 1.05 -5.83
CA GLY A 25 -12.26 0.83 -5.07
C GLY A 25 -12.08 1.81 -3.92
N ILE A 26 -10.88 1.75 -3.34
CA ILE A 26 -10.51 2.57 -2.18
C ILE A 26 -9.12 3.16 -2.42
N LEU A 27 -9.00 4.45 -2.19
CA LEU A 27 -7.70 5.11 -2.02
C LEU A 27 -7.34 5.06 -0.55
N ILE A 28 -6.13 4.58 -0.26
CA ILE A 28 -5.59 4.47 1.10
C ILE A 28 -4.37 5.38 1.19
N GLU A 29 -4.34 6.22 2.21
CA GLU A 29 -3.24 7.14 2.50
C GLU A 29 -2.66 6.84 3.87
N GLY A 30 -1.35 6.94 4.00
CA GLY A 30 -0.64 6.74 5.25
C GLY A 30 -0.43 5.27 5.63
N ASP A 31 0.17 5.06 6.79
CA ASP A 31 0.43 3.76 7.39
C ASP A 31 -0.31 3.67 8.75
N GLY A 32 -1.31 2.85 8.83
CA GLY A 32 -2.05 2.59 10.07
C GLY A 32 -1.58 1.33 10.77
N SER A 33 -2.53 0.67 11.42
CA SER A 33 -2.29 -0.60 12.08
C SER A 33 -1.84 -1.68 11.10
N PHE A 34 -1.02 -2.61 11.57
CA PHE A 34 -0.56 -3.73 10.77
C PHE A 34 -0.59 -5.04 11.58
N SER A 35 -0.77 -6.13 10.88
CA SER A 35 -0.61 -7.49 11.37
C SER A 35 0.04 -8.34 10.29
N ILE A 36 1.16 -8.95 10.61
CA ILE A 36 1.99 -9.70 9.66
C ILE A 36 2.44 -10.98 10.34
N ASP A 37 2.36 -12.13 9.64
CA ASP A 37 2.89 -13.37 10.17
C ASP A 37 4.43 -13.40 10.15
N GLN A 38 5.03 -14.35 10.87
CA GLN A 38 6.49 -14.48 10.99
C GLN A 38 7.19 -14.72 9.66
N GLN A 39 6.52 -15.37 8.72
CA GLN A 39 7.04 -15.61 7.37
C GLN A 39 6.83 -14.41 6.45
N ARG A 40 6.05 -13.40 6.89
CA ARG A 40 5.64 -12.23 6.08
C ARG A 40 4.89 -12.65 4.81
N TYR A 41 4.20 -13.78 4.90
CA TYR A 41 3.42 -14.33 3.81
C TYR A 41 1.99 -13.78 3.79
N ASN A 42 1.38 -13.62 4.97
CA ASN A 42 0.06 -13.02 5.10
C ASN A 42 0.16 -11.69 5.83
N PHE A 43 -0.63 -10.73 5.41
CA PHE A 43 -0.70 -9.44 6.08
C PHE A 43 -2.11 -8.86 6.09
N GLN A 44 -2.36 -8.00 7.08
CA GLN A 44 -3.50 -7.12 7.14
C GLN A 44 -3.01 -5.73 7.53
N PHE A 45 -3.38 -4.72 6.75
CA PHE A 45 -2.98 -3.35 7.00
C PHE A 45 -4.20 -2.43 7.07
N GLY A 46 -4.07 -1.40 7.93
CA GLY A 46 -4.91 -0.22 7.90
C GLY A 46 -4.25 0.92 7.13
N GLY A 47 -4.68 2.13 7.42
CA GLY A 47 -4.16 3.38 6.88
C GLY A 47 -4.61 4.53 7.76
N ASP A 48 -4.11 5.74 7.47
CA ASP A 48 -4.51 6.95 8.18
C ASP A 48 -5.80 7.54 7.61
N ALA A 49 -5.99 7.45 6.31
CA ALA A 49 -7.18 7.94 5.62
C ALA A 49 -7.60 6.99 4.50
N PHE A 50 -8.91 6.85 4.35
CA PHE A 50 -9.52 6.00 3.32
C PHE A 50 -10.56 6.80 2.56
N TRP A 51 -10.54 6.69 1.22
CA TRP A 51 -11.48 7.38 0.35
C TRP A 51 -12.13 6.39 -0.60
N GLU A 52 -13.44 6.48 -0.72
CA GLU A 52 -14.17 5.72 -1.73
C GLU A 52 -13.80 6.22 -3.14
N ILE A 53 -13.59 5.29 -4.06
CA ILE A 53 -13.46 5.57 -5.48
C ILE A 53 -14.64 4.92 -6.18
N LYS A 54 -15.41 5.72 -6.93
CA LYS A 54 -16.52 5.27 -7.76
C LYS A 54 -16.46 5.95 -9.12
N GLY A 55 -16.54 5.13 -10.19
CA GLY A 55 -16.53 5.63 -11.56
C GLY A 55 -15.29 6.48 -11.89
N GLY A 56 -14.12 6.05 -11.40
CA GLY A 56 -12.85 6.74 -11.63
C GLY A 56 -12.67 8.06 -10.88
N LYS A 57 -13.44 8.28 -9.82
CA LYS A 57 -13.40 9.53 -9.04
C LYS A 57 -13.37 9.26 -7.55
N LYS A 58 -12.54 10.03 -6.84
CA LYS A 58 -12.51 10.09 -5.39
C LYS A 58 -13.82 10.70 -4.88
N ARG A 59 -14.45 10.02 -3.91
CA ARG A 59 -15.72 10.40 -3.28
C ARG A 59 -15.49 10.76 -1.82
N GLY A 60 -16.39 10.34 -0.94
CA GLY A 60 -16.32 10.58 0.49
C GLY A 60 -15.28 9.74 1.22
N MET A 61 -14.99 10.12 2.45
CA MET A 61 -14.14 9.34 3.34
C MET A 61 -14.85 8.11 3.86
N LEU A 62 -14.08 7.05 4.06
CA LEU A 62 -14.49 5.82 4.70
C LEU A 62 -13.81 5.69 6.06
N SER A 63 -14.42 4.98 6.97
CA SER A 63 -13.85 4.67 8.28
C SER A 63 -13.81 3.16 8.50
N ARG A 64 -12.95 2.73 9.41
CA ARG A 64 -12.85 1.33 9.83
C ARG A 64 -12.56 0.39 8.65
N VAL A 65 -11.57 0.73 7.86
CA VAL A 65 -11.15 -0.06 6.70
C VAL A 65 -9.82 -0.72 6.97
N ALA A 66 -9.71 -1.97 6.59
CA ALA A 66 -8.44 -2.69 6.49
C ALA A 66 -8.41 -3.47 5.18
N TYR A 67 -7.23 -3.81 4.71
CA TYR A 67 -7.05 -4.68 3.56
C TYR A 67 -6.08 -5.80 3.91
N GLN A 68 -6.26 -6.94 3.27
CA GLN A 68 -5.44 -8.12 3.53
C GLN A 68 -5.14 -8.86 2.23
N ALA A 69 -3.99 -9.50 2.23
CA ALA A 69 -3.59 -10.37 1.12
C ALA A 69 -2.46 -11.33 1.54
N ARG A 70 -2.16 -12.26 0.67
CA ARG A 70 -0.86 -12.93 0.66
C ARG A 70 0.14 -12.05 -0.08
N THR A 71 1.35 -11.97 0.43
CA THR A 71 2.38 -11.05 -0.08
C THR A 71 2.65 -11.25 -1.58
N THR A 72 2.78 -12.49 -2.03
CA THR A 72 3.03 -12.78 -3.44
C THR A 72 1.84 -12.42 -4.34
N ASP A 73 0.63 -12.73 -3.91
CA ASP A 73 -0.59 -12.40 -4.65
C ASP A 73 -0.79 -10.88 -4.75
N PHE A 74 -0.50 -10.16 -3.65
CA PHE A 74 -0.57 -8.71 -3.62
C PHE A 74 0.35 -8.08 -4.67
N TRP A 75 1.61 -8.48 -4.70
CA TRP A 75 2.56 -7.91 -5.67
C TRP A 75 2.20 -8.26 -7.11
N HIS A 76 1.68 -9.44 -7.38
CA HIS A 76 1.18 -9.81 -8.70
C HIS A 76 -0.09 -9.04 -9.11
N ALA A 77 -0.84 -8.52 -8.15
CA ALA A 77 -2.03 -7.71 -8.40
C ALA A 77 -1.73 -6.24 -8.75
N CYS A 78 -0.48 -5.80 -8.64
CA CYS A 78 -0.07 -4.45 -9.01
C CYS A 78 -0.17 -4.27 -10.53
N ASP A 79 -1.01 -3.32 -10.96
CA ASP A 79 -1.25 -3.07 -12.39
C ASP A 79 -0.99 -1.61 -12.81
N GLY A 80 -0.52 -0.78 -11.90
CA GLY A 80 -0.17 0.60 -12.21
C GLY A 80 0.65 1.25 -11.11
N ILE A 81 1.63 2.03 -11.50
CA ILE A 81 2.52 2.78 -10.62
C ILE A 81 2.70 4.17 -11.23
N SER A 82 2.52 5.21 -10.42
CA SER A 82 2.75 6.58 -10.89
C SER A 82 4.23 6.92 -11.04
N GLY A 83 4.50 8.04 -11.71
CA GLY A 83 5.84 8.41 -12.14
C GLY A 83 6.77 8.87 -11.01
N GLN A 84 8.03 9.09 -11.36
CA GLN A 84 9.12 9.47 -10.44
C GLN A 84 8.81 10.75 -9.65
N SER A 85 8.10 11.71 -10.22
CA SER A 85 7.78 12.97 -9.53
C SER A 85 6.87 12.78 -8.30
N TYR A 86 6.21 11.63 -8.18
CA TYR A 86 5.34 11.27 -7.06
C TYR A 86 6.01 10.29 -6.09
N TRP A 87 7.25 9.90 -6.35
CA TRP A 87 7.99 8.96 -5.51
C TRP A 87 8.33 9.61 -4.18
N GLN A 88 8.09 8.87 -3.10
CA GLN A 88 8.39 9.30 -1.73
C GLN A 88 9.17 8.24 -0.99
N GLN A 89 10.01 8.67 -0.07
CA GLN A 89 10.76 7.81 0.83
C GLN A 89 10.19 7.90 2.24
N PHE A 90 10.07 6.76 2.88
CA PHE A 90 9.56 6.61 4.23
C PHE A 90 10.60 5.92 5.09
N GLY A 91 10.77 6.40 6.32
CA GLY A 91 11.65 5.78 7.30
C GLY A 91 10.89 4.99 8.35
N ALA A 92 11.41 3.83 8.72
CA ALA A 92 10.99 3.08 9.88
C ALA A 92 12.18 2.98 10.84
N PRO A 93 12.15 3.67 12.00
CA PRO A 93 13.29 3.72 12.91
C PRO A 93 13.62 2.38 13.56
N SER A 94 12.64 1.48 13.62
CA SER A 94 12.83 0.13 14.15
C SER A 94 11.98 -0.86 13.37
N ASP A 95 12.61 -1.63 12.52
CA ASP A 95 12.01 -2.78 11.85
C ASP A 95 12.64 -4.06 12.40
N GLY A 96 11.81 -5.04 12.75
CA GLY A 96 12.26 -6.22 13.47
C GLY A 96 11.91 -7.54 12.80
N LYS A 97 12.66 -8.56 13.11
CA LYS A 97 12.32 -9.96 12.81
C LYS A 97 12.90 -10.90 13.88
N GLY A 98 12.29 -12.02 14.07
CA GLY A 98 12.82 -13.18 14.83
C GLY A 98 13.23 -14.28 13.85
N GLU A 99 13.72 -15.32 14.22
CA GLU A 99 14.60 -15.94 15.19
C GLU A 99 16.02 -16.05 14.62
N PRO A 100 17.06 -15.56 15.25
CA PRO A 100 17.02 -14.82 16.53
C PRO A 100 16.50 -13.38 16.34
N PRO A 101 16.00 -12.72 17.41
CA PRO A 101 15.48 -11.36 17.32
C PRO A 101 16.52 -10.38 16.80
N GLN A 102 16.14 -9.62 15.79
CA GLN A 102 16.98 -8.62 15.14
C GLN A 102 16.16 -7.36 14.88
N SER A 103 16.79 -6.20 15.00
CA SER A 103 16.13 -4.93 14.71
C SER A 103 17.14 -3.96 14.11
N ASN A 104 16.68 -3.19 13.12
CA ASN A 104 17.45 -2.08 12.55
C ASN A 104 16.51 -1.02 11.96
N ALA A 105 17.03 0.19 11.80
CA ALA A 105 16.33 1.22 11.04
C ALA A 105 16.38 0.90 9.56
N VAL A 106 15.28 1.17 8.84
CA VAL A 106 15.17 0.98 7.40
C VAL A 106 14.50 2.19 6.74
N SER A 107 14.72 2.34 5.44
CA SER A 107 14.00 3.27 4.60
C SER A 107 13.40 2.52 3.43
N HIS A 108 12.14 2.83 3.14
CA HIS A 108 11.42 2.27 1.99
C HIS A 108 10.92 3.40 1.11
N GLY A 109 10.66 3.15 -0.14
CA GLY A 109 10.18 4.16 -1.05
C GLY A 109 9.24 3.60 -2.12
N CYS A 110 8.28 4.41 -2.53
CA CYS A 110 7.38 4.09 -3.64
C CYS A 110 6.70 5.35 -4.15
N SER A 111 6.18 5.26 -5.37
CA SER A 111 5.13 6.15 -5.87
C SER A 111 3.76 5.55 -5.57
N PRO A 112 2.67 6.33 -5.57
CA PRO A 112 1.31 5.80 -5.53
C PRO A 112 1.12 4.66 -6.53
N SER A 113 0.54 3.56 -6.08
CA SER A 113 0.45 2.33 -6.84
C SER A 113 -0.95 1.74 -6.73
N ARG A 114 -1.38 1.03 -7.78
CA ARG A 114 -2.69 0.43 -7.87
C ARG A 114 -2.61 -1.09 -7.86
N PHE A 115 -3.46 -1.70 -7.06
CA PHE A 115 -3.57 -3.14 -6.90
C PHE A 115 -5.02 -3.57 -7.17
N ARG A 116 -5.21 -4.65 -7.90
CA ARG A 116 -6.54 -5.14 -8.28
C ARG A 116 -7.01 -6.26 -7.37
N GLN A 117 -8.34 -6.27 -7.11
CA GLN A 117 -9.02 -7.37 -6.42
C GLN A 117 -8.41 -7.74 -5.05
N ILE A 118 -7.99 -6.73 -4.32
CA ILE A 118 -7.51 -6.92 -2.95
C ILE A 118 -8.71 -7.03 -2.01
N ASN A 119 -8.64 -7.97 -1.07
CA ASN A 119 -9.70 -8.15 -0.08
C ASN A 119 -9.70 -6.98 0.90
N VAL A 120 -10.82 -6.28 0.96
CA VAL A 120 -11.04 -5.14 1.86
C VAL A 120 -12.05 -5.54 2.93
N LEU A 121 -11.77 -5.18 4.16
CA LEU A 121 -12.55 -5.50 5.34
C LEU A 121 -13.07 -4.22 5.99
N GLN A 122 -14.25 -4.31 6.56
CA GLN A 122 -14.70 -3.34 7.56
C GLN A 122 -14.25 -3.85 8.93
N THR A 123 -13.58 -3.01 9.70
CA THR A 123 -13.15 -3.32 11.07
C THR A 123 -14.11 -2.69 12.07
N ASP A 124 -14.22 -3.31 13.24
CA ASP A 124 -15.05 -2.80 14.36
C ASP A 124 -14.38 -1.63 15.11
#